data_7bba8fab585a2893f9df2d6b1b7eb606
#
_entry.id   7bba8fab585a2893f9df2d6b1b7eb606
#
_cell.length_a   1.000
_cell.length_b   1.000
_cell.length_c   1.000
_cell.angle_alpha   90.00
_cell.angle_beta   90.00
_cell.angle_gamma   90.00
#
_symmetry.space_group_name_H-M   'P 1'
#
loop_
_entity.id
_entity.type
_entity.pdbx_description
1 polymer ?
#
loop_
_entity_poly.entity_id
_entity_poly.type
_entity_poly.pdbx_seq_one_letter_code
_entity_poly.pdbx_strand_id
1 'polypeptide(L)'
;DDILALTLERICTETGLSIPADLSILSFNNSLFARLTSPQLTSIDINSCQLGIEAAAQMISHIENPELPATKILVPHQLIERDSCARPVSHS
;
A
#
# COMPACT_ATOMS: atom_id res chain seq x y z
N ASP A 1 3.89 3.93 3.72
CA ASP A 1 2.94 2.92 4.17
C ASP A 1 1.68 3.59 4.74
N ASP A 2 0.69 2.81 5.10
CA ASP A 2 -0.59 3.31 5.60
C ASP A 2 -0.45 4.11 6.91
N ILE A 3 0.50 3.76 7.76
CA ILE A 3 0.73 4.46 9.03
C ILE A 3 1.28 5.86 8.78
N LEU A 4 2.23 6.00 7.88
CA LEU A 4 2.75 7.31 7.47
C LEU A 4 1.67 8.15 6.80
N ALA A 5 0.85 7.53 5.95
CA ALA A 5 -0.25 8.20 5.28
C ALA A 5 -1.29 8.72 6.30
N LEU A 6 -1.57 7.95 7.34
CA LEU A 6 -2.47 8.34 8.42
C LEU A 6 -1.94 9.56 9.17
N THR A 7 -0.64 9.59 9.44
CA THR A 7 0.03 10.73 10.06
C THR A 7 -0.08 11.98 9.17
N LEU A 8 0.13 11.81 7.86
CA LEU A 8 0.00 12.89 6.90
C LEU A 8 -1.43 13.43 6.84
N GLU A 9 -2.44 12.56 6.86
CA GLU A 9 -3.85 12.98 6.93
C GLU A 9 -4.13 13.84 8.15
N ARG A 10 -3.58 13.46 9.31
CA ARG A 10 -3.74 14.23 10.54
C ARG A 10 -3.10 15.61 10.42
N ILE A 11 -1.90 15.69 9.86
CA ILE A 11 -1.22 16.97 9.65
C ILE A 11 -2.01 17.85 8.69
N CYS A 12 -2.54 17.30 7.61
CA CYS A 12 -3.39 18.04 6.68
C CYS A 12 -4.64 18.60 7.37
N THR A 13 -5.29 17.80 8.18
CA THR A 13 -6.47 18.24 8.94
C THR A 13 -6.12 19.40 9.89
N GLU A 14 -5.00 19.29 10.60
CA GLU A 14 -4.55 20.32 11.53
C GLU A 14 -4.14 21.61 10.83
N THR A 15 -3.67 21.54 9.58
CA THR A 15 -3.24 22.71 8.80
C THR A 15 -4.32 23.24 7.87
N GLY A 16 -5.51 22.67 7.88
CA GLY A 16 -6.62 23.11 7.06
C GLY A 16 -6.62 22.64 5.62
N LEU A 17 -5.79 21.66 5.26
CA LEU A 17 -5.82 21.05 3.95
C LEU A 17 -6.84 19.91 3.89
N SER A 18 -7.67 19.92 2.86
CA SER A 18 -8.67 18.88 2.63
C SER A 18 -8.14 17.77 1.75
N ILE A 19 -8.45 16.53 2.10
CA ILE A 19 -8.13 15.33 1.31
C ILE A 19 -9.46 14.73 0.84
N PRO A 20 -9.65 14.52 -0.44
CA PRO A 20 -8.71 14.67 -1.57
C PRO A 20 -8.74 16.03 -2.28
N ALA A 21 -9.54 17.00 -1.81
CA ALA A 21 -9.77 18.23 -2.55
C ALA A 21 -8.50 19.03 -2.81
N ASP A 22 -7.67 19.21 -1.79
CA ASP A 22 -6.40 19.97 -1.90
C ASP A 22 -5.21 19.08 -2.19
N LEU A 23 -5.24 17.84 -1.67
CA LEU A 23 -4.13 16.90 -1.77
C LEU A 23 -4.66 15.47 -1.82
N SER A 24 -4.19 14.69 -2.78
CA SER A 24 -4.46 13.26 -2.84
C SER A 24 -3.37 12.49 -2.11
N ILE A 25 -3.74 11.42 -1.42
CA ILE A 25 -2.79 10.54 -0.73
C ILE A 25 -2.97 9.12 -1.24
N LEU A 26 -1.85 8.53 -1.64
CA LEU A 26 -1.74 7.14 -2.04
C LEU A 26 -0.70 6.46 -1.15
N SER A 27 -1.04 5.32 -0.60
CA SER A 27 -0.15 4.58 0.30
C SER A 27 0.12 3.17 -0.18
N PHE A 28 0.93 2.46 0.58
CA PHE A 28 1.26 1.07 0.34
C PHE A 28 0.79 0.20 1.49
N ASN A 29 0.55 -1.06 1.21
CA ASN A 29 0.28 -2.19 2.08
C ASN A 29 -1.19 -2.56 2.22
N ASN A 30 -2.13 -1.65 1.98
CA ASN A 30 -3.56 -1.94 2.12
C ASN A 30 -3.86 -2.65 3.45
N SER A 31 -3.33 -2.11 4.54
CA SER A 31 -3.57 -2.61 5.89
C SER A 31 -4.96 -2.23 6.38
N LEU A 32 -5.34 -2.74 7.54
CA LEU A 32 -6.59 -2.36 8.18
C LEU A 32 -6.70 -0.83 8.35
N PHE A 33 -5.60 -0.15 8.62
CA PHE A 33 -5.57 1.31 8.79
C PHE A 33 -6.11 2.06 7.57
N ALA A 34 -5.90 1.54 6.37
CA ALA A 34 -6.37 2.18 5.14
C ALA A 34 -7.90 2.33 5.11
N ARG A 35 -8.63 1.46 5.80
CA ARG A 35 -10.10 1.47 5.87
C ARG A 35 -10.65 2.18 7.10
N LEU A 36 -9.80 2.51 8.06
CA LEU A 36 -10.23 3.12 9.33
C LEU A 36 -10.14 4.65 9.32
N THR A 37 -9.57 5.22 8.29
CA THR A 37 -9.38 6.67 8.17
C THR A 37 -10.56 7.35 7.48
N SER A 38 -10.64 8.66 7.61
CA SER A 38 -11.62 9.48 6.89
C SER A 38 -10.89 10.67 6.25
N PRO A 39 -10.75 10.69 4.92
CA PRO A 39 -11.23 9.68 3.96
C PRO A 39 -10.44 8.37 4.04
N GLN A 40 -11.05 7.28 3.57
CA GLN A 40 -10.36 6.00 3.48
C GLN A 40 -9.24 6.07 2.45
N LEU A 41 -8.11 5.42 2.75
CA LEU A 41 -6.91 5.52 1.92
C LEU A 41 -6.96 4.64 0.69
N THR A 42 -6.68 5.24 -0.47
CA THR A 42 -6.28 4.51 -1.67
C THR A 42 -4.90 3.93 -1.39
N SER A 43 -4.74 2.63 -1.55
CA SER A 43 -3.51 1.94 -1.14
C SER A 43 -3.18 0.82 -2.11
N ILE A 44 -1.89 0.57 -2.31
CA ILE A 44 -1.42 -0.55 -3.11
C ILE A 44 -1.36 -1.78 -2.24
N ASP A 45 -2.16 -2.79 -2.60
CA ASP A 45 -2.13 -4.10 -1.96
C ASP A 45 -0.96 -4.89 -2.54
N ILE A 46 0.04 -5.15 -1.74
CA ILE A 46 1.23 -5.90 -2.15
C ILE A 46 1.00 -7.41 -2.12
N ASN A 47 -0.21 -7.85 -1.80
CA ASN A 47 -0.57 -9.27 -1.69
C ASN A 47 0.34 -10.00 -0.68
N SER A 48 0.41 -9.47 0.52
CA SER A 48 1.35 -9.91 1.56
C SER A 48 1.20 -11.38 1.94
N CYS A 49 -0.03 -11.91 1.92
CA CYS A 49 -0.28 -13.32 2.20
C CYS A 49 0.40 -14.22 1.15
N GLN A 50 0.21 -13.93 -0.13
CA GLN A 50 0.84 -14.69 -1.21
C GLN A 50 2.35 -14.51 -1.19
N LEU A 51 2.82 -13.30 -0.88
CA LEU A 51 4.25 -13.02 -0.74
C LEU A 51 4.87 -13.92 0.34
N GLY A 52 4.19 -14.04 1.48
CA GLY A 52 4.63 -14.91 2.58
C GLY A 52 4.64 -16.37 2.20
N ILE A 53 3.61 -16.85 1.49
CA ILE A 53 3.54 -18.24 1.01
C ILE A 53 4.70 -18.54 0.07
N GLU A 54 4.95 -17.66 -0.90
CA GLU A 54 6.04 -17.84 -1.87
C GLU A 54 7.41 -17.78 -1.18
N ALA A 55 7.61 -16.84 -0.25
CA ALA A 55 8.85 -16.73 0.50
C ALA A 55 9.14 -17.99 1.32
N ALA A 56 8.13 -18.52 2.00
CA ALA A 56 8.26 -19.75 2.78
C ALA A 56 8.57 -20.96 1.89
N ALA A 57 7.89 -21.09 0.76
CA ALA A 57 8.12 -22.17 -0.19
C ALA A 57 9.56 -22.13 -0.73
N GLN A 58 10.06 -20.97 -1.08
CA GLN A 58 11.43 -20.79 -1.55
C GLN A 58 12.45 -21.12 -0.47
N MET A 59 12.20 -20.69 0.75
CA MET A 59 13.09 -20.99 1.88
C MET A 59 13.18 -22.48 2.13
N ILE A 60 12.05 -23.19 2.16
CA ILE A 60 12.02 -24.64 2.35
C ILE A 60 12.77 -25.36 1.23
N SER A 61 12.54 -24.96 -0.03
CA SER A 61 13.22 -25.55 -1.17
C SER A 61 14.74 -25.40 -1.08
N HIS A 62 15.23 -24.24 -0.68
CA HIS A 62 16.67 -23.98 -0.52
C HIS A 62 17.28 -24.70 0.69
N ILE A 63 16.51 -24.90 1.76
CA ILE A 63 16.96 -25.70 2.89
C ILE A 63 17.12 -27.17 2.49
N GLU A 64 16.16 -27.71 1.74
CA GLU A 64 16.17 -29.10 1.28
C GLU A 64 17.22 -29.35 0.18
N ASN A 65 17.47 -28.35 -0.64
CA ASN A 65 18.45 -28.43 -1.71
C ASN A 65 19.25 -27.12 -1.81
N PRO A 66 20.35 -26.99 -1.02
CA PRO A 66 21.14 -25.75 -0.98
C PRO A 66 21.79 -25.36 -2.31
N GLU A 67 21.86 -26.28 -3.26
CA GLU A 67 22.48 -26.04 -4.58
C GLU A 67 21.50 -25.44 -5.59
N LEU A 68 20.22 -25.29 -5.25
CA LEU A 68 19.27 -24.63 -6.14
C LEU A 68 19.70 -23.19 -6.43
N PRO A 69 19.64 -22.75 -7.70
CA PRO A 69 19.96 -21.38 -8.03
C PRO A 69 18.96 -20.41 -7.40
N ALA A 70 19.44 -19.22 -7.08
CA ALA A 70 18.56 -18.14 -6.61
C ALA A 70 17.55 -17.79 -7.71
N THR A 71 16.28 -17.63 -7.32
CA THR A 71 15.20 -17.28 -8.23
C THR A 71 14.56 -15.98 -7.79
N LYS A 72 13.99 -15.27 -8.75
CA LYS A 72 13.19 -14.07 -8.50
C LYS A 72 11.76 -14.38 -8.87
N ILE A 73 10.85 -14.26 -7.89
CA ILE A 73 9.42 -14.46 -8.09
C ILE A 73 8.72 -13.12 -7.89
N LEU A 74 7.92 -12.73 -8.88
CA LEU A 74 7.11 -11.52 -8.80
C LEU A 74 5.69 -11.90 -8.39
N VAL A 75 5.24 -11.35 -7.26
CA VAL A 75 3.87 -11.50 -6.80
C VAL A 75 3.09 -10.27 -7.25
N PRO A 76 1.97 -10.44 -7.97
CA PRO A 76 1.20 -9.30 -8.47
C PRO A 76 0.70 -8.41 -7.34
N HIS A 77 0.75 -7.11 -7.57
CA HIS A 77 0.14 -6.10 -6.71
C HIS A 77 -1.18 -5.64 -7.31
N GLN A 78 -1.97 -4.94 -6.50
CA GLN A 78 -3.25 -4.39 -6.93
C GLN A 78 -3.46 -3.02 -6.30
N LEU A 79 -3.88 -2.04 -7.10
CA LEU A 79 -4.28 -0.74 -6.59
C LEU A 79 -5.72 -0.85 -6.06
N ILE A 80 -5.91 -0.52 -4.78
CA ILE A 80 -7.23 -0.48 -4.16
C ILE A 80 -7.63 0.98 -4.06
N GLU A 81 -8.52 1.40 -4.93
CA GLU A 81 -9.02 2.77 -4.96
C GLU A 81 -10.06 3.00 -3.87
N ARG A 82 -9.86 4.08 -3.12
CA ARG A 82 -10.80 4.56 -2.10
C ARG A 82 -10.97 6.07 -2.26
N ASP A 83 -11.16 6.77 -1.17
CA ASP A 83 -11.62 8.16 -1.21
C ASP A 83 -10.51 9.20 -1.10
N SER A 84 -9.25 8.78 -0.82
CA SER A 84 -8.15 9.72 -0.55
C SER A 84 -7.50 10.30 -1.80
N CYS A 85 -7.89 9.87 -2.98
CA CYS A 85 -7.38 10.37 -4.26
C CYS A 85 -8.52 10.91 -5.11
N ALA A 86 -8.24 11.99 -5.82
CA ALA A 86 -9.15 12.58 -6.78
C ALA A 86 -8.37 13.19 -7.94
N ARG A 87 -9.08 13.48 -9.03
CA ARG A 87 -8.50 14.19 -10.16
C ARG A 87 -8.06 15.59 -9.72
N PRO A 88 -6.95 16.10 -10.27
CA PRO A 88 -6.54 17.48 -9.99
C PRO A 88 -7.63 18.46 -10.42
N VAL A 89 -7.78 19.53 -9.65
CA VAL A 89 -8.66 20.63 -10.03
C VAL A 89 -8.03 21.34 -11.23
N SER A 90 -8.83 21.53 -12.30
CA SER A 90 -8.38 22.24 -13.47
C SER A 90 -8.32 23.73 -13.15
N HIS A 91 -7.13 24.32 -13.20
CA HIS A 91 -6.93 25.76 -13.09
C HIS A 91 -6.85 26.32 -14.52
N SER A 92 -7.86 27.05 -14.90
CA SER A 92 -7.87 27.77 -16.18
C SER A 92 -7.31 29.18 -16.00
#